data_eb13598d9288d1529c207893caecb345
#
_entry.id   eb13598d9288d1529c207893caecb345
#
_cell.length_a   1.000
_cell.length_b   1.000
_cell.length_c   1.000
_cell.angle_alpha   90.00
_cell.angle_beta   90.00
_cell.angle_gamma   90.00
#
_symmetry.space_group_name_H-M   'P 1'
#
loop_
_entity.id
_entity.type
_entity.pdbx_description
1 polymer ?
#
loop_
_entity_poly.entity_id
_entity_poly.type
_entity_poly.pdbx_seq_one_letter_code
_entity_poly.pdbx_strand_id
1 'polypeptide(L)'
;IVVRNEHFPRIESTRRLIRDGSQYFGPYSSVLSQRAMLEFVREIYQVRTCRLNLSPEAIARGRYKVCLQYHLGNCKGPCEGRQTEEEYKQTVDMVKRHLKGDLRATRRFLEEQMSAAAAQLNYEQAAEYKSRLASLDKYAAKSVIVSDRLGDMDVFSIITEQSEAYCNFVRVSKGTVIASQTVELSVGAESDPATILTYAIRQIVAEISGSLAHEVVVPFMPDDTFEGVKFTVPERGDKLQLLEFSQRSARLFHAERLKNMEIRNPEKRTERLLAAMQRELHLPCLSRGLDLRF
;
A
#
# COMPACT_ATOMS: atom_id res chain seq x y z
N ILE A 1 -5.47 4.78 1.48
CA ILE A 1 -5.38 6.14 2.08
C ILE A 1 -6.24 7.06 1.24
N VAL A 2 -6.95 7.99 1.87
CA VAL A 2 -7.78 9.01 1.20
C VAL A 2 -7.32 10.41 1.61
N VAL A 3 -7.19 11.29 0.61
CA VAL A 3 -7.10 12.73 0.77
C VAL A 3 -8.48 13.31 0.52
N ARG A 4 -9.14 13.83 1.56
CA ARG A 4 -10.52 14.32 1.50
C ARG A 4 -10.64 15.58 0.66
N ASN A 5 -11.77 15.74 -0.03
CA ASN A 5 -12.10 16.94 -0.76
C ASN A 5 -12.76 17.96 0.19
N GLU A 6 -11.95 18.76 0.88
CA GLU A 6 -12.38 19.82 1.81
C GLU A 6 -11.34 20.94 1.85
N HIS A 7 -11.65 22.13 2.38
CA HIS A 7 -10.76 23.31 2.42
C HIS A 7 -9.38 23.00 2.99
N PHE A 8 -9.33 22.28 4.11
CA PHE A 8 -8.10 21.76 4.69
C PHE A 8 -8.15 20.22 4.66
N PRO A 9 -7.76 19.58 3.53
CA PRO A 9 -7.91 18.15 3.33
C PRO A 9 -7.36 17.30 4.46
N ARG A 10 -8.17 16.40 5.01
CA ARG A 10 -7.69 15.34 5.92
C ARG A 10 -7.13 14.17 5.14
N ILE A 11 -6.11 13.55 5.74
CA ILE A 11 -5.48 12.36 5.20
C ILE A 11 -5.74 11.22 6.17
N GLU A 12 -6.51 10.25 5.75
CA GLU A 12 -7.02 9.19 6.62
C GLU A 12 -7.12 7.83 5.91
N SER A 13 -7.28 6.77 6.69
CA SER A 13 -7.52 5.43 6.14
C SER A 13 -8.99 5.25 5.80
N THR A 14 -9.27 4.54 4.71
CA THR A 14 -10.63 4.13 4.34
C THR A 14 -10.60 2.78 3.65
N ARG A 15 -11.72 2.05 3.74
CA ARG A 15 -12.00 0.85 2.95
C ARG A 15 -13.08 1.08 1.90
N ARG A 16 -13.69 2.29 1.89
CA ARG A 16 -14.78 2.63 0.99
C ARG A 16 -14.31 3.71 0.02
N LEU A 17 -14.58 3.51 -1.24
CA LEU A 17 -14.44 4.51 -2.28
C LEU A 17 -15.76 5.29 -2.38
N ILE A 18 -15.69 6.60 -2.22
CA ILE A 18 -16.85 7.51 -2.33
C ILE A 18 -16.54 8.50 -3.46
N ARG A 19 -17.49 8.71 -4.34
CA ARG A 19 -17.35 9.68 -5.45
C ARG A 19 -17.72 11.10 -4.99
N ASP A 20 -16.89 11.67 -4.11
CA ASP A 20 -17.05 13.00 -3.53
C ASP A 20 -15.93 13.98 -3.93
N GLY A 21 -15.12 13.61 -4.95
CA GLY A 21 -13.94 14.36 -5.36
C GLY A 21 -12.70 14.10 -4.51
N SER A 22 -12.78 13.23 -3.49
CA SER A 22 -11.61 12.78 -2.71
C SER A 22 -10.67 11.96 -3.57
N GLN A 23 -9.37 12.03 -3.28
CA GLN A 23 -8.34 11.25 -3.98
C GLN A 23 -7.90 10.05 -3.14
N TYR A 24 -7.77 8.90 -3.79
CA TYR A 24 -7.46 7.61 -3.15
C TYR A 24 -6.08 7.11 -3.58
N PHE A 25 -5.35 6.52 -2.63
CA PHE A 25 -3.99 6.00 -2.80
C PHE A 25 -3.88 4.61 -2.17
N GLY A 26 -3.18 3.70 -2.83
CA GLY A 26 -3.07 2.29 -2.49
C GLY A 26 -3.61 1.42 -3.62
N PRO A 27 -3.94 0.17 -3.38
CA PRO A 27 -4.09 -0.52 -2.08
C PRO A 27 -2.77 -0.81 -1.35
N TYR A 28 -2.85 -1.06 -0.04
CA TYR A 28 -1.72 -1.43 0.81
C TYR A 28 -1.81 -2.91 1.19
N SER A 29 -0.68 -3.60 1.22
CA SER A 29 -0.59 -5.04 1.50
C SER A 29 -1.12 -5.43 2.88
N SER A 30 -1.06 -4.53 3.86
CA SER A 30 -1.57 -4.77 5.21
C SER A 30 -2.03 -3.49 5.89
N VAL A 31 -2.86 -3.63 6.93
CA VAL A 31 -3.28 -2.51 7.80
C VAL A 31 -2.08 -1.89 8.50
N LEU A 32 -1.06 -2.68 8.83
CA LEU A 32 0.17 -2.19 9.48
C LEU A 32 0.96 -1.28 8.52
N SER A 33 1.16 -1.68 7.26
CA SER A 33 1.85 -0.85 6.27
C SER A 33 1.09 0.45 5.96
N GLN A 34 -0.25 0.38 5.91
CA GLN A 34 -1.09 1.56 5.74
C GLN A 34 -0.97 2.54 6.93
N ARG A 35 -1.00 2.01 8.17
CA ARG A 35 -0.84 2.84 9.39
C ARG A 35 0.55 3.48 9.43
N ALA A 36 1.60 2.69 9.18
CA ALA A 36 2.97 3.20 9.16
C ALA A 36 3.15 4.34 8.13
N MET A 37 2.54 4.21 6.94
CA MET A 37 2.55 5.27 5.92
C MET A 37 1.80 6.53 6.42
N LEU A 38 0.64 6.38 7.06
CA LEU A 38 -0.12 7.52 7.58
C LEU A 38 0.61 8.23 8.73
N GLU A 39 1.23 7.49 9.64
CA GLU A 39 2.03 8.04 10.72
C GLU A 39 3.23 8.79 10.16
N PHE A 40 3.92 8.19 9.21
CA PHE A 40 5.04 8.81 8.52
C PHE A 40 4.65 10.12 7.79
N VAL A 41 3.54 10.12 7.04
CA VAL A 41 3.03 11.32 6.37
C VAL A 41 2.70 12.42 7.38
N ARG A 42 2.13 12.08 8.53
CA ARG A 42 1.81 13.04 9.59
C ARG A 42 3.06 13.64 10.23
N GLU A 43 4.05 12.79 10.50
CA GLU A 43 5.35 13.21 11.04
C GLU A 43 6.07 14.19 10.09
N ILE A 44 6.14 13.87 8.81
CA ILE A 44 6.86 14.68 7.82
C ILE A 44 6.15 16.00 7.51
N TYR A 45 4.83 15.95 7.31
CA TYR A 45 4.09 17.08 6.72
C TYR A 45 3.22 17.85 7.71
N GLN A 46 3.11 17.43 8.97
CA GLN A 46 2.32 18.09 10.02
C GLN A 46 0.87 18.38 9.61
N VAL A 47 0.25 17.45 8.89
CA VAL A 47 -1.13 17.58 8.43
C VAL A 47 -2.12 17.33 9.56
N ARG A 48 -3.24 18.06 9.55
CA ARG A 48 -4.26 17.94 10.59
C ARG A 48 -4.88 16.56 10.66
N THR A 49 -5.23 16.11 11.85
CA THR A 49 -5.93 14.87 12.13
C THR A 49 -7.34 15.06 12.70
N CYS A 50 -7.68 16.30 13.11
CA CYS A 50 -8.96 16.64 13.71
C CYS A 50 -10.11 16.58 12.68
N ARG A 51 -11.34 16.37 13.19
CA ARG A 51 -12.57 16.30 12.36
C ARG A 51 -13.36 17.60 12.37
N LEU A 52 -12.72 18.73 12.76
CA LEU A 52 -13.38 20.02 12.76
C LEU A 52 -13.74 20.45 11.33
N ASN A 53 -14.88 21.11 11.18
CA ASN A 53 -15.25 21.75 9.90
C ASN A 53 -14.52 23.08 9.80
N LEU A 54 -13.43 23.13 9.04
CA LEU A 54 -12.58 24.30 8.84
C LEU A 54 -13.04 25.10 7.60
N SER A 55 -14.30 25.59 7.61
CA SER A 55 -14.71 26.53 6.58
C SER A 55 -14.07 27.91 6.84
N PRO A 56 -13.86 28.74 5.78
CA PRO A 56 -13.31 30.09 5.93
C PRO A 56 -14.07 30.94 6.96
N GLU A 57 -15.40 30.82 6.99
CA GLU A 57 -16.27 31.56 7.92
C GLU A 57 -16.07 31.09 9.37
N ALA A 58 -15.85 29.77 9.59
CA ALA A 58 -15.64 29.23 10.94
C ALA A 58 -14.29 29.68 11.51
N ILE A 59 -13.26 29.77 10.68
CA ILE A 59 -11.93 30.26 11.04
C ILE A 59 -11.99 31.77 11.30
N ALA A 60 -12.59 32.54 10.40
CA ALA A 60 -12.72 34.00 10.53
C ALA A 60 -13.47 34.41 11.80
N ARG A 61 -14.47 33.64 12.25
CA ARG A 61 -15.20 33.86 13.51
C ARG A 61 -14.44 33.42 14.74
N GLY A 62 -13.22 32.89 14.63
CA GLY A 62 -12.44 32.39 15.76
C GLY A 62 -13.11 31.22 16.51
N ARG A 63 -13.89 30.38 15.78
CA ARG A 63 -14.71 29.32 16.38
C ARG A 63 -13.87 28.25 17.08
N TYR A 64 -12.63 28.05 16.67
CA TYR A 64 -11.76 26.99 17.16
C TYR A 64 -10.48 27.57 17.77
N LYS A 65 -9.93 26.82 18.72
CA LYS A 65 -8.60 27.05 19.29
C LYS A 65 -7.68 25.90 18.91
N VAL A 66 -6.37 26.18 18.89
CA VAL A 66 -5.36 25.14 18.69
C VAL A 66 -5.46 24.07 19.78
N CYS A 67 -5.21 22.84 19.38
CA CYS A 67 -5.28 21.67 20.27
C CYS A 67 -3.88 21.14 20.61
N LEU A 68 -3.82 20.09 21.43
CA LEU A 68 -2.57 19.44 21.82
C LEU A 68 -1.67 19.09 20.61
N GLN A 69 -2.24 18.68 19.47
CA GLN A 69 -1.44 18.34 18.28
C GLN A 69 -0.63 19.52 17.74
N TYR A 70 -1.13 20.75 17.90
CA TYR A 70 -0.36 21.96 17.57
C TYR A 70 0.82 22.14 18.52
N HIS A 71 0.59 22.02 19.82
CA HIS A 71 1.64 22.19 20.84
C HIS A 71 2.71 21.09 20.78
N LEU A 72 2.36 19.89 20.27
CA LEU A 72 3.29 18.79 20.02
C LEU A 72 4.02 18.91 18.67
N GLY A 73 3.80 19.98 17.90
CA GLY A 73 4.42 20.15 16.58
C GLY A 73 3.87 19.24 15.48
N ASN A 74 2.77 18.52 15.70
CA ASN A 74 2.18 17.60 14.74
C ASN A 74 1.18 18.26 13.79
N CYS A 75 0.85 19.55 14.00
CA CYS A 75 -0.08 20.32 13.21
C CYS A 75 0.27 21.79 13.26
N LYS A 76 0.16 22.53 12.16
CA LYS A 76 0.48 23.97 12.07
C LYS A 76 -0.68 24.89 12.48
N GLY A 77 -1.79 24.34 12.98
CA GLY A 77 -2.90 25.12 13.54
C GLY A 77 -3.79 25.85 12.54
N PRO A 78 -4.21 25.25 11.41
CA PRO A 78 -5.09 25.90 10.43
C PRO A 78 -6.47 26.28 11.03
N CYS A 79 -6.89 25.60 12.10
CA CYS A 79 -8.16 25.86 12.78
C CYS A 79 -8.25 27.24 13.44
N GLU A 80 -7.12 27.86 13.79
CA GLU A 80 -7.01 29.20 14.39
C GLU A 80 -6.38 30.19 13.38
N GLY A 81 -6.27 29.83 12.10
CA GLY A 81 -5.70 30.68 11.06
C GLY A 81 -4.17 30.83 11.13
N ARG A 82 -3.46 29.99 11.89
CA ARG A 82 -1.98 30.02 12.02
C ARG A 82 -1.26 29.48 10.79
N GLN A 83 -1.99 28.76 9.93
CA GLN A 83 -1.56 28.30 8.62
C GLN A 83 -2.61 28.67 7.60
N THR A 84 -2.20 29.31 6.51
CA THR A 84 -3.11 29.69 5.40
C THR A 84 -3.58 28.49 4.62
N GLU A 85 -4.70 28.63 3.91
CA GLU A 85 -5.23 27.58 3.03
C GLU A 85 -4.23 27.24 1.92
N GLU A 86 -3.55 28.26 1.36
CA GLU A 86 -2.57 28.06 0.29
C GLU A 86 -1.35 27.27 0.76
N GLU A 87 -0.77 27.60 1.92
CA GLU A 87 0.34 26.85 2.52
C GLU A 87 -0.05 25.40 2.83
N TYR A 88 -1.29 25.21 3.32
CA TYR A 88 -1.79 23.86 3.60
C TYR A 88 -1.98 23.06 2.32
N LYS A 89 -2.50 23.67 1.26
CA LYS A 89 -2.69 23.06 -0.06
C LYS A 89 -1.35 22.62 -0.66
N GLN A 90 -0.32 23.47 -0.61
CA GLN A 90 1.04 23.09 -1.04
C GLN A 90 1.55 21.87 -0.26
N THR A 91 1.34 21.84 1.05
CA THR A 91 1.69 20.69 1.89
C THR A 91 0.95 19.43 1.45
N VAL A 92 -0.36 19.52 1.18
CA VAL A 92 -1.18 18.39 0.71
C VAL A 92 -0.73 17.90 -0.67
N ASP A 93 -0.34 18.79 -1.56
CA ASP A 93 0.17 18.40 -2.89
C ASP A 93 1.52 17.66 -2.78
N MET A 94 2.37 18.03 -1.82
CA MET A 94 3.57 17.27 -1.51
C MET A 94 3.24 15.89 -0.93
N VAL A 95 2.23 15.78 -0.05
CA VAL A 95 1.76 14.48 0.43
C VAL A 95 1.27 13.60 -0.73
N LYS A 96 0.49 14.16 -1.65
CA LYS A 96 0.02 13.42 -2.84
C LYS A 96 1.18 12.90 -3.69
N ARG A 97 2.23 13.71 -3.89
CA ARG A 97 3.45 13.28 -4.60
C ARG A 97 4.15 12.15 -3.86
N HIS A 98 4.27 12.27 -2.54
CA HIS A 98 4.85 11.23 -1.69
C HIS A 98 4.08 9.91 -1.81
N LEU A 99 2.74 9.96 -1.70
CA LEU A 99 1.88 8.79 -1.81
C LEU A 99 1.91 8.16 -3.22
N LYS A 100 2.36 8.92 -4.24
CA LYS A 100 2.66 8.43 -5.59
C LYS A 100 4.11 7.95 -5.76
N GLY A 101 4.88 7.81 -4.69
CA GLY A 101 6.26 7.30 -4.71
C GLY A 101 7.35 8.33 -4.97
N ASP A 102 7.04 9.64 -5.07
CA ASP A 102 8.03 10.69 -5.32
C ASP A 102 8.77 11.11 -4.05
N LEU A 103 9.62 10.20 -3.54
CA LEU A 103 10.43 10.45 -2.34
C LEU A 103 11.49 11.54 -2.58
N ARG A 104 11.95 11.73 -3.83
CA ARG A 104 12.94 12.77 -4.19
C ARG A 104 12.32 14.17 -4.03
N ALA A 105 11.06 14.35 -4.47
CA ALA A 105 10.38 15.62 -4.26
C ALA A 105 10.21 15.94 -2.77
N THR A 106 9.91 14.92 -1.95
CA THR A 106 9.81 15.06 -0.50
C THR A 106 11.14 15.47 0.11
N ARG A 107 12.23 14.82 -0.27
CA ARG A 107 13.59 15.16 0.18
C ARG A 107 13.94 16.60 -0.14
N ARG A 108 13.80 17.00 -1.40
CA ARG A 108 14.09 18.37 -1.84
C ARG A 108 13.30 19.39 -1.05
N PHE A 109 12.00 19.16 -0.87
CA PHE A 109 11.16 20.05 -0.07
C PHE A 109 11.68 20.21 1.35
N LEU A 110 12.06 19.11 2.04
CA LEU A 110 12.60 19.18 3.40
C LEU A 110 13.96 19.91 3.46
N GLU A 111 14.83 19.70 2.48
CA GLU A 111 16.14 20.36 2.35
C GLU A 111 15.97 21.87 2.12
N GLU A 112 15.02 22.27 1.26
CA GLU A 112 14.68 23.68 1.01
C GLU A 112 14.15 24.36 2.28
N GLN A 113 13.22 23.70 3.00
CA GLN A 113 12.67 24.21 4.27
C GLN A 113 13.74 24.33 5.35
N MET A 114 14.62 23.32 5.47
CA MET A 114 15.75 23.35 6.41
C MET A 114 16.68 24.51 6.12
N SER A 115 17.05 24.72 4.85
CA SER A 115 17.94 25.81 4.42
C SER A 115 17.30 27.19 4.65
N ALA A 116 16.00 27.34 4.36
CA ALA A 116 15.26 28.57 4.59
C ALA A 116 15.19 28.92 6.09
N ALA A 117 14.92 27.93 6.95
CA ALA A 117 14.91 28.13 8.42
C ALA A 117 16.30 28.53 8.93
N ALA A 118 17.36 27.89 8.45
CA ALA A 118 18.74 28.24 8.81
C ALA A 118 19.12 29.65 8.36
N ALA A 119 18.72 30.07 7.15
CA ALA A 119 18.96 31.43 6.66
C ALA A 119 18.25 32.51 7.51
N GLN A 120 17.12 32.16 8.14
CA GLN A 120 16.39 33.00 9.07
C GLN A 120 16.92 32.91 10.52
N LEU A 121 18.05 32.23 10.75
CA LEU A 121 18.63 31.93 12.04
C LEU A 121 17.72 31.16 13.02
N ASN A 122 16.67 30.51 12.48
CA ASN A 122 15.78 29.66 13.24
C ASN A 122 16.32 28.23 13.28
N TYR A 123 17.35 28.05 14.10
CA TYR A 123 18.07 26.75 14.19
C TYR A 123 17.23 25.62 14.79
N GLU A 124 16.25 25.93 15.64
CA GLU A 124 15.34 24.94 16.20
C GLU A 124 14.49 24.31 15.10
N GLN A 125 13.88 25.14 14.26
CA GLN A 125 13.09 24.68 13.12
C GLN A 125 13.96 23.96 12.06
N ALA A 126 15.19 24.43 11.83
CA ALA A 126 16.13 23.75 10.93
C ALA A 126 16.48 22.35 11.47
N ALA A 127 16.68 22.19 12.78
CA ALA A 127 16.93 20.90 13.42
C ALA A 127 15.73 19.93 13.30
N GLU A 128 14.50 20.45 13.39
CA GLU A 128 13.29 19.64 13.13
C GLU A 128 13.26 19.09 11.70
N TYR A 129 13.54 19.93 10.68
CA TYR A 129 13.59 19.47 9.28
C TYR A 129 14.70 18.44 9.06
N LYS A 130 15.86 18.61 9.71
CA LYS A 130 16.94 17.61 9.68
C LYS A 130 16.50 16.29 10.29
N SER A 131 15.75 16.30 11.40
CA SER A 131 15.19 15.08 12.00
C SER A 131 14.21 14.39 11.05
N ARG A 132 13.36 15.16 10.36
CA ARG A 132 12.42 14.60 9.35
C ARG A 132 13.14 14.02 8.13
N LEU A 133 14.24 14.63 7.70
CA LEU A 133 15.10 14.06 6.65
C LEU A 133 15.67 12.71 7.09
N ALA A 134 16.14 12.59 8.33
CA ALA A 134 16.61 11.32 8.88
C ALA A 134 15.50 10.25 8.95
N SER A 135 14.27 10.64 9.29
CA SER A 135 13.10 9.75 9.24
C SER A 135 12.77 9.31 7.82
N LEU A 136 12.87 10.21 6.84
CA LEU A 136 12.70 9.90 5.42
C LEU A 136 13.74 8.89 4.94
N ASP A 137 15.01 9.03 5.33
CA ASP A 137 16.09 8.10 4.98
C ASP A 137 15.84 6.71 5.57
N LYS A 138 15.42 6.63 6.83
CA LYS A 138 15.04 5.36 7.46
C LYS A 138 13.85 4.71 6.79
N TYR A 139 12.87 5.50 6.37
CA TYR A 139 11.72 5.01 5.61
C TYR A 139 12.14 4.49 4.24
N ALA A 140 12.93 5.27 3.49
CA ALA A 140 13.44 4.89 2.19
C ALA A 140 14.26 3.59 2.26
N ALA A 141 15.11 3.43 3.27
CA ALA A 141 15.90 2.21 3.46
C ALA A 141 15.04 0.96 3.78
N LYS A 142 13.86 1.12 4.37
CA LYS A 142 12.91 0.02 4.65
C LYS A 142 11.92 -0.21 3.52
N SER A 143 11.69 0.77 2.68
CA SER A 143 10.81 0.65 1.51
C SER A 143 11.46 -0.26 0.47
N VAL A 144 10.64 -1.03 -0.25
CA VAL A 144 11.12 -1.80 -1.40
C VAL A 144 11.38 -0.81 -2.54
N ILE A 145 12.56 -0.18 -2.51
CA ILE A 145 13.08 0.61 -3.62
C ILE A 145 13.78 -0.39 -4.53
N VAL A 146 13.20 -0.62 -5.70
CA VAL A 146 13.72 -1.64 -6.61
C VAL A 146 14.86 -1.08 -7.45
N SER A 147 14.67 0.07 -8.06
CA SER A 147 15.68 0.77 -8.84
C SER A 147 15.13 2.10 -9.33
N ASP A 148 15.95 3.13 -9.27
CA ASP A 148 15.65 4.45 -9.85
C ASP A 148 15.48 4.45 -11.39
N ARG A 149 15.89 3.36 -12.03
CA ARG A 149 15.85 3.20 -13.50
C ARG A 149 14.52 2.62 -13.98
N LEU A 150 13.73 2.04 -13.08
CA LEU A 150 12.43 1.49 -13.42
C LEU A 150 11.39 2.61 -13.53
N GLY A 151 10.69 2.64 -14.64
CA GLY A 151 9.52 3.49 -14.86
C GLY A 151 8.31 3.02 -14.05
N ASP A 152 7.18 3.63 -14.35
CA ASP A 152 5.88 3.21 -13.79
C ASP A 152 5.48 1.87 -14.41
N MET A 153 5.18 0.88 -13.57
CA MET A 153 4.77 -0.45 -14.01
C MET A 153 3.87 -1.13 -12.98
N ASP A 154 3.09 -2.07 -13.48
CA ASP A 154 2.30 -2.99 -12.65
C ASP A 154 2.90 -4.39 -12.74
N VAL A 155 2.91 -5.13 -11.65
CA VAL A 155 3.42 -6.49 -11.57
C VAL A 155 2.32 -7.40 -11.05
N PHE A 156 2.04 -8.47 -11.75
CA PHE A 156 1.11 -9.51 -11.31
C PHE A 156 1.86 -10.82 -11.16
N SER A 157 1.59 -11.51 -10.08
CA SER A 157 2.02 -12.88 -9.87
C SER A 157 0.86 -13.74 -9.45
N ILE A 158 0.92 -15.02 -9.74
CA ILE A 158 -0.12 -15.98 -9.40
C ILE A 158 0.52 -17.24 -8.83
N ILE A 159 -0.13 -17.79 -7.82
CA ILE A 159 0.11 -19.14 -7.31
C ILE A 159 -1.22 -19.88 -7.30
N THR A 160 -1.22 -21.12 -7.72
CA THR A 160 -2.41 -21.99 -7.77
C THR A 160 -2.24 -23.15 -6.80
N GLU A 161 -3.28 -23.44 -6.04
CA GLU A 161 -3.33 -24.53 -5.07
C GLU A 161 -4.69 -25.22 -5.15
N GLN A 162 -4.72 -26.43 -5.69
CA GLN A 162 -5.95 -27.26 -5.84
C GLN A 162 -7.09 -26.50 -6.54
N SER A 163 -8.03 -25.94 -5.77
CA SER A 163 -9.23 -25.23 -6.25
C SER A 163 -9.17 -23.71 -6.01
N GLU A 164 -8.03 -23.19 -5.56
CA GLU A 164 -7.84 -21.78 -5.23
C GLU A 164 -6.62 -21.23 -5.98
N ALA A 165 -6.69 -19.96 -6.35
CA ALA A 165 -5.55 -19.22 -6.86
C ALA A 165 -5.39 -17.91 -6.07
N TYR A 166 -4.15 -17.52 -5.85
CA TYR A 166 -3.79 -16.28 -5.15
C TYR A 166 -3.01 -15.41 -6.10
N CYS A 167 -3.60 -14.31 -6.52
CA CYS A 167 -2.94 -13.34 -7.38
C CYS A 167 -2.50 -12.14 -6.55
N ASN A 168 -1.21 -11.83 -6.61
CA ASN A 168 -0.67 -10.60 -6.01
C ASN A 168 -0.42 -9.56 -7.09
N PHE A 169 -0.91 -8.36 -6.84
CA PHE A 169 -0.69 -7.16 -7.60
C PHE A 169 0.28 -6.24 -6.87
N VAL A 170 1.24 -5.68 -7.59
CA VAL A 170 2.18 -4.67 -7.07
C VAL A 170 2.26 -3.53 -8.08
N ARG A 171 2.04 -2.29 -7.64
CA ARG A 171 2.26 -1.10 -8.46
C ARG A 171 3.56 -0.42 -8.08
N VAL A 172 4.39 -0.20 -9.06
CA VAL A 172 5.65 0.53 -8.92
C VAL A 172 5.52 1.86 -9.62
N SER A 173 5.91 2.92 -8.95
CA SER A 173 6.05 4.25 -9.55
C SER A 173 7.36 4.86 -9.10
N LYS A 174 8.11 5.42 -10.06
CA LYS A 174 9.41 6.05 -9.83
C LYS A 174 10.37 5.16 -9.02
N GLY A 175 10.37 3.87 -9.34
CA GLY A 175 11.21 2.88 -8.67
C GLY A 175 10.79 2.48 -7.25
N THR A 176 9.65 2.93 -6.77
CA THR A 176 9.12 2.64 -5.43
C THR A 176 7.82 1.87 -5.53
N VAL A 177 7.65 0.84 -4.69
CA VAL A 177 6.37 0.12 -4.56
C VAL A 177 5.38 1.01 -3.82
N ILE A 178 4.30 1.43 -4.51
CA ILE A 178 3.28 2.34 -3.98
C ILE A 178 1.95 1.66 -3.64
N ALA A 179 1.72 0.47 -4.19
CA ALA A 179 0.54 -0.32 -3.90
C ALA A 179 0.88 -1.82 -3.95
N SER A 180 0.24 -2.61 -3.13
CA SER A 180 0.30 -4.08 -3.17
C SER A 180 -0.99 -4.67 -2.61
N GLN A 181 -1.57 -5.63 -3.33
CA GLN A 181 -2.80 -6.32 -2.95
C GLN A 181 -2.71 -7.78 -3.38
N THR A 182 -3.20 -8.68 -2.53
CA THR A 182 -3.41 -10.08 -2.93
C THR A 182 -4.90 -10.38 -2.93
N VAL A 183 -5.37 -10.98 -4.00
CA VAL A 183 -6.75 -11.47 -4.15
C VAL A 183 -6.75 -12.98 -4.19
N GLU A 184 -7.81 -13.58 -3.62
CA GLU A 184 -8.10 -15.00 -3.65
C GLU A 184 -9.17 -15.25 -4.71
N LEU A 185 -8.95 -16.25 -5.54
CA LEU A 185 -9.85 -16.65 -6.62
C LEU A 185 -10.21 -18.12 -6.46
N SER A 186 -11.48 -18.45 -6.61
CA SER A 186 -11.91 -19.84 -6.73
C SER A 186 -11.74 -20.27 -8.19
N VAL A 187 -11.01 -21.34 -8.43
CA VAL A 187 -10.69 -21.83 -9.77
C VAL A 187 -11.16 -23.27 -9.93
N GLY A 188 -11.58 -23.62 -11.16
CA GLY A 188 -11.84 -25.01 -11.51
C GLY A 188 -10.55 -25.82 -11.59
N ALA A 189 -10.61 -27.13 -11.31
CA ALA A 189 -9.44 -28.00 -11.29
C ALA A 189 -8.69 -28.09 -12.65
N GLU A 190 -9.37 -27.77 -13.75
CA GLU A 190 -8.83 -27.81 -15.11
C GLU A 190 -8.63 -26.42 -15.74
N SER A 191 -8.71 -25.34 -14.92
CA SER A 191 -8.57 -23.98 -15.45
C SER A 191 -7.12 -23.70 -15.86
N ASP A 192 -6.93 -23.21 -17.08
CA ASP A 192 -5.61 -22.82 -17.58
C ASP A 192 -5.04 -21.64 -16.79
N PRO A 193 -3.75 -21.68 -16.40
CA PRO A 193 -3.12 -20.60 -15.64
C PRO A 193 -3.21 -19.20 -16.30
N ALA A 194 -3.14 -19.12 -17.63
CA ALA A 194 -3.23 -17.87 -18.38
C ALA A 194 -4.63 -17.26 -18.29
N THR A 195 -5.67 -18.08 -18.35
CA THR A 195 -7.07 -17.69 -18.15
C THR A 195 -7.30 -17.17 -16.73
N ILE A 196 -6.76 -17.87 -15.72
CA ILE A 196 -6.88 -17.45 -14.31
C ILE A 196 -6.19 -16.09 -14.12
N LEU A 197 -4.99 -15.92 -14.66
CA LEU A 197 -4.25 -14.65 -14.58
C LEU A 197 -5.04 -13.51 -15.25
N THR A 198 -5.61 -13.73 -16.42
CA THR A 198 -6.43 -12.76 -17.14
C THR A 198 -7.63 -12.33 -16.30
N TYR A 199 -8.33 -13.27 -15.68
CA TYR A 199 -9.46 -13.00 -14.80
C TYR A 199 -9.02 -12.20 -13.57
N ALA A 200 -7.90 -12.57 -12.93
CA ALA A 200 -7.33 -11.88 -11.79
C ALA A 200 -6.99 -10.42 -12.12
N ILE A 201 -6.36 -10.17 -13.28
CA ILE A 201 -6.03 -8.82 -13.74
C ILE A 201 -7.31 -7.99 -13.89
N ARG A 202 -8.34 -8.52 -14.53
CA ARG A 202 -9.63 -7.84 -14.73
C ARG A 202 -10.30 -7.51 -13.40
N GLN A 203 -10.32 -8.43 -12.44
CA GLN A 203 -10.90 -8.21 -11.12
C GLN A 203 -10.14 -7.09 -10.37
N ILE A 204 -8.81 -7.15 -10.34
CA ILE A 204 -8.00 -6.15 -9.66
C ILE A 204 -8.16 -4.77 -10.30
N VAL A 205 -8.19 -4.69 -11.63
CA VAL A 205 -8.43 -3.42 -12.37
C VAL A 205 -9.77 -2.80 -11.99
N ALA A 206 -10.81 -3.61 -11.81
CA ALA A 206 -12.12 -3.12 -11.39
C ALA A 206 -12.13 -2.56 -9.94
N GLU A 207 -11.25 -3.05 -9.08
CA GLU A 207 -11.14 -2.64 -7.68
C GLU A 207 -10.20 -1.45 -7.45
N ILE A 208 -9.16 -1.30 -8.29
CA ILE A 208 -8.19 -0.20 -8.16
C ILE A 208 -8.73 1.10 -8.78
N SER A 209 -8.40 2.22 -8.14
CA SER A 209 -8.68 3.54 -8.72
C SER A 209 -7.65 3.85 -9.81
N GLY A 210 -8.05 3.71 -11.07
CA GLY A 210 -7.23 4.07 -12.23
C GLY A 210 -6.99 2.92 -13.21
N SER A 211 -6.33 3.23 -14.32
CA SER A 211 -5.91 2.27 -15.34
C SER A 211 -4.67 1.50 -14.92
N LEU A 212 -4.39 0.40 -15.63
CA LEU A 212 -3.09 -0.26 -15.58
C LEU A 212 -1.98 0.67 -16.06
N ALA A 213 -0.77 0.43 -15.56
CA ALA A 213 0.43 1.02 -16.13
C ALA A 213 0.63 0.56 -17.58
N HIS A 214 1.31 1.38 -18.39
CA HIS A 214 1.64 1.00 -19.77
C HIS A 214 2.44 -0.31 -19.84
N GLU A 215 3.32 -0.56 -18.87
CA GLU A 215 4.08 -1.80 -18.77
C GLU A 215 3.55 -2.65 -17.60
N VAL A 216 3.24 -3.93 -17.91
CA VAL A 216 2.76 -4.92 -16.95
C VAL A 216 3.68 -6.13 -16.97
N VAL A 217 4.27 -6.43 -15.82
CA VAL A 217 5.15 -7.60 -15.63
C VAL A 217 4.34 -8.78 -15.13
N VAL A 218 4.48 -9.93 -15.80
CA VAL A 218 3.72 -11.14 -15.52
C VAL A 218 4.63 -12.38 -15.54
N PRO A 219 4.25 -13.49 -14.87
CA PRO A 219 5.04 -14.74 -14.90
C PRO A 219 4.94 -15.49 -16.23
N PHE A 220 3.86 -15.31 -16.96
CA PHE A 220 3.59 -15.82 -18.31
C PHE A 220 2.54 -14.94 -18.98
N MET A 221 2.39 -15.05 -20.29
CA MET A 221 1.44 -14.22 -21.04
C MET A 221 -0.01 -14.57 -20.66
N PRO A 222 -0.87 -13.57 -20.40
CA PRO A 222 -2.30 -13.77 -20.23
C PRO A 222 -2.96 -14.15 -21.58
N ASP A 223 -4.16 -14.75 -21.54
CA ASP A 223 -4.89 -15.14 -22.74
C ASP A 223 -5.48 -13.95 -23.52
N ASP A 224 -5.62 -12.81 -22.87
CA ASP A 224 -6.27 -11.65 -23.45
C ASP A 224 -5.33 -10.44 -23.50
N THR A 225 -5.64 -9.52 -24.39
CA THR A 225 -4.94 -8.26 -24.55
C THR A 225 -5.68 -7.13 -23.85
N PHE A 226 -4.94 -6.18 -23.32
CA PHE A 226 -5.48 -4.98 -22.68
C PHE A 226 -5.02 -3.75 -23.45
N GLU A 227 -5.95 -2.88 -23.80
CA GLU A 227 -5.66 -1.70 -24.62
C GLU A 227 -4.62 -0.79 -23.95
N GLY A 228 -3.58 -0.44 -24.71
CA GLY A 228 -2.49 0.42 -24.21
C GLY A 228 -1.53 -0.25 -23.23
N VAL A 229 -1.62 -1.56 -23.01
CA VAL A 229 -0.79 -2.31 -22.07
C VAL A 229 0.21 -3.20 -22.81
N LYS A 230 1.48 -3.11 -22.40
CA LYS A 230 2.55 -4.00 -22.84
C LYS A 230 2.88 -5.01 -21.74
N PHE A 231 2.62 -6.28 -22.00
CA PHE A 231 3.03 -7.36 -21.10
C PHE A 231 4.51 -7.72 -21.29
N THR A 232 5.20 -7.97 -20.18
CA THR A 232 6.60 -8.38 -20.14
C THR A 232 6.77 -9.59 -19.22
N VAL A 233 7.34 -10.66 -19.72
CA VAL A 233 7.77 -11.81 -18.93
C VAL A 233 9.28 -11.66 -18.69
N PRO A 234 9.73 -11.34 -17.45
CA PRO A 234 11.13 -11.05 -17.20
C PRO A 234 11.94 -12.34 -17.00
N GLU A 235 13.10 -12.42 -17.63
CA GLU A 235 14.05 -13.52 -17.44
C GLU A 235 15.17 -13.17 -16.44
N ARG A 236 15.48 -11.88 -16.26
CA ARG A 236 16.57 -11.39 -15.38
C ARG A 236 16.38 -9.94 -14.98
N GLY A 237 17.18 -9.50 -13.99
CA GLY A 237 17.24 -8.09 -13.55
C GLY A 237 16.12 -7.67 -12.62
N ASP A 238 15.96 -6.35 -12.46
CA ASP A 238 15.09 -5.72 -11.46
C ASP A 238 13.61 -6.13 -11.62
N LYS A 239 13.14 -6.34 -12.86
CA LYS A 239 11.77 -6.77 -13.13
C LYS A 239 11.52 -8.21 -12.64
N LEU A 240 12.51 -9.10 -12.76
CA LEU A 240 12.40 -10.45 -12.20
C LEU A 240 12.35 -10.40 -10.66
N GLN A 241 13.20 -9.57 -10.03
CA GLN A 241 13.18 -9.42 -8.58
C GLN A 241 11.83 -8.89 -8.07
N LEU A 242 11.19 -7.98 -8.82
CA LEU A 242 9.83 -7.50 -8.54
C LEU A 242 8.78 -8.61 -8.66
N LEU A 243 8.88 -9.43 -9.69
CA LEU A 243 8.00 -10.58 -9.87
C LEU A 243 8.15 -11.59 -8.72
N GLU A 244 9.39 -11.91 -8.32
CA GLU A 244 9.68 -12.76 -7.18
C GLU A 244 9.19 -12.16 -5.85
N PHE A 245 9.31 -10.83 -5.68
CA PHE A 245 8.73 -10.13 -4.53
C PHE A 245 7.21 -10.28 -4.48
N SER A 246 6.55 -10.09 -5.63
CA SER A 246 5.10 -10.29 -5.76
C SER A 246 4.70 -11.75 -5.45
N GLN A 247 5.42 -12.73 -5.98
CA GLN A 247 5.19 -14.15 -5.68
C GLN A 247 5.36 -14.49 -4.20
N ARG A 248 6.40 -13.95 -3.55
CA ARG A 248 6.58 -14.11 -2.09
C ARG A 248 5.42 -13.52 -1.32
N SER A 249 4.91 -12.35 -1.73
CA SER A 249 3.75 -11.72 -1.10
C SER A 249 2.48 -12.57 -1.23
N ALA A 250 2.25 -13.18 -2.40
CA ALA A 250 1.15 -14.14 -2.61
C ALA A 250 1.26 -15.35 -1.68
N ARG A 251 2.47 -15.95 -1.58
CA ARG A 251 2.73 -17.11 -0.70
C ARG A 251 2.52 -16.78 0.78
N LEU A 252 2.99 -15.61 1.23
CA LEU A 252 2.78 -15.16 2.61
C LEU A 252 1.30 -14.96 2.92
N PHE A 253 0.56 -14.33 2.01
CA PHE A 253 -0.89 -14.15 2.16
C PHE A 253 -1.61 -15.51 2.26
N HIS A 254 -1.29 -16.47 1.39
CA HIS A 254 -1.82 -17.82 1.44
C HIS A 254 -1.51 -18.50 2.79
N ALA A 255 -0.25 -18.45 3.24
CA ALA A 255 0.15 -19.02 4.53
C ALA A 255 -0.60 -18.39 5.72
N GLU A 256 -0.77 -17.06 5.74
CA GLU A 256 -1.58 -16.38 6.76
C GLU A 256 -3.06 -16.78 6.69
N ARG A 257 -3.60 -16.92 5.48
CA ARG A 257 -4.98 -17.36 5.25
C ARG A 257 -5.22 -18.75 5.82
N LEU A 258 -4.31 -19.68 5.52
CA LEU A 258 -4.35 -21.05 6.06
C LEU A 258 -4.29 -21.06 7.59
N LYS A 259 -3.36 -20.32 8.18
CA LYS A 259 -3.22 -20.19 9.64
C LYS A 259 -4.51 -19.65 10.28
N ASN A 260 -5.11 -18.62 9.66
CA ASN A 260 -6.36 -18.05 10.16
C ASN A 260 -7.54 -19.01 10.04
N MET A 261 -7.60 -19.82 8.98
CA MET A 261 -8.61 -20.86 8.82
C MET A 261 -8.45 -21.98 9.86
N GLU A 262 -7.21 -22.37 10.17
CA GLU A 262 -6.91 -23.37 11.19
C GLU A 262 -7.29 -22.90 12.60
N ILE A 263 -7.08 -21.62 12.90
CA ILE A 263 -7.50 -21.03 14.20
C ILE A 263 -9.03 -21.01 14.30
N ARG A 264 -9.73 -20.71 13.21
CA ARG A 264 -11.21 -20.63 13.19
C ARG A 264 -11.88 -22.00 13.17
N ASN A 265 -11.21 -23.01 12.63
CA ASN A 265 -11.75 -24.35 12.46
C ASN A 265 -10.68 -25.42 12.73
N PRO A 266 -10.43 -25.77 14.02
CA PRO A 266 -9.39 -26.72 14.40
C PRO A 266 -9.56 -28.12 13.79
N GLU A 267 -10.80 -28.51 13.47
CA GLU A 267 -11.08 -29.80 12.85
C GLU A 267 -10.52 -29.90 11.42
N LYS A 268 -10.60 -28.84 10.63
CA LYS A 268 -10.00 -28.77 9.30
C LYS A 268 -8.48 -28.87 9.33
N ARG A 269 -7.85 -28.42 10.42
CA ARG A 269 -6.40 -28.57 10.63
C ARG A 269 -6.04 -30.06 10.72
N THR A 270 -6.77 -30.81 11.51
CA THR A 270 -6.56 -32.26 11.70
C THR A 270 -6.75 -33.00 10.38
N GLU A 271 -7.80 -32.70 9.62
CA GLU A 271 -8.06 -33.28 8.29
C GLU A 271 -6.90 -33.01 7.30
N ARG A 272 -6.39 -31.78 7.28
CA ARG A 272 -5.24 -31.42 6.42
C ARG A 272 -3.97 -32.14 6.82
N LEU A 273 -3.66 -32.24 8.12
CA LEU A 273 -2.50 -32.98 8.61
C LEU A 273 -2.59 -34.44 8.27
N LEU A 274 -3.77 -35.05 8.44
CA LEU A 274 -4.01 -36.45 8.05
C LEU A 274 -3.83 -36.65 6.55
N ALA A 275 -4.38 -35.77 5.72
CA ALA A 275 -4.23 -35.82 4.26
C ALA A 275 -2.76 -35.61 3.80
N ALA A 276 -1.99 -34.76 4.49
CA ALA A 276 -0.57 -34.60 4.24
C ALA A 276 0.21 -35.86 4.60
N MET A 277 -0.03 -36.43 5.79
CA MET A 277 0.59 -37.69 6.22
C MET A 277 0.26 -38.86 5.29
N GLN A 278 -0.96 -38.97 4.81
CA GLN A 278 -1.37 -39.97 3.83
C GLN A 278 -0.56 -39.88 2.54
N ARG A 279 -0.37 -38.67 2.02
CA ARG A 279 0.42 -38.43 0.79
C ARG A 279 1.90 -38.73 0.98
N GLU A 280 2.50 -38.24 2.06
CA GLU A 280 3.93 -38.43 2.31
C GLU A 280 4.30 -39.87 2.66
N LEU A 281 3.43 -40.57 3.38
CA LEU A 281 3.66 -41.93 3.85
C LEU A 281 3.02 -43.01 2.96
N HIS A 282 2.37 -42.61 1.85
CA HIS A 282 1.62 -43.51 0.95
C HIS A 282 0.63 -44.44 1.68
N LEU A 283 0.00 -43.92 2.76
CA LEU A 283 -0.92 -44.70 3.57
C LEU A 283 -2.32 -44.78 2.92
N PRO A 284 -3.05 -45.91 3.10
CA PRO A 284 -4.45 -45.97 2.68
C PRO A 284 -5.29 -44.97 3.46
N CYS A 285 -6.47 -44.61 2.94
CA CYS A 285 -7.36 -43.59 3.50
C CYS A 285 -7.53 -43.71 5.02
N LEU A 286 -7.03 -42.71 5.78
CA LEU A 286 -7.24 -42.59 7.23
C LEU A 286 -8.57 -41.89 7.46
N SER A 287 -9.64 -42.64 7.75
CA SER A 287 -10.90 -42.05 8.19
C SER A 287 -10.78 -41.56 9.66
N ARG A 288 -11.55 -40.52 10.02
CA ARG A 288 -11.77 -40.14 11.41
C ARG A 288 -12.27 -41.35 12.21
N GLY A 289 -11.47 -41.93 13.06
CA GLY A 289 -11.82 -43.07 13.88
C GLY A 289 -10.83 -44.23 13.89
N LEU A 290 -9.66 -44.07 13.31
CA LEU A 290 -8.60 -45.04 13.52
C LEU A 290 -8.07 -44.88 14.97
N ASP A 291 -8.53 -45.79 15.84
CA ASP A 291 -7.83 -46.16 17.08
C ASP A 291 -6.41 -46.60 16.67
N LEU A 292 -5.44 -45.70 16.83
CA LEU A 292 -4.04 -46.08 16.80
C LEU A 292 -3.76 -46.89 18.07
N ARG A 293 -4.11 -48.17 18.03
CA ARG A 293 -3.56 -49.15 19.00
C ARG A 293 -2.15 -49.49 18.55
N PHE A 294 -1.18 -48.99 19.30
CA PHE A 294 0.17 -49.49 19.26
C PHE A 294 0.29 -50.83 19.98
#